data_d2aacf3168c4fe784d81b9f7996fcd7a
#
_entry.id   d2aacf3168c4fe784d81b9f7996fcd7a
#
_cell.length_a   1.000
_cell.length_b   1.000
_cell.length_c   1.000
_cell.angle_alpha   90.00
_cell.angle_beta   90.00
_cell.angle_gamma   90.00
#
_symmetry.space_group_name_H-M   'P 1'
#
loop_
_entity.id
_entity.type
_entity.pdbx_description
1 polymer ?
#
loop_
_entity_poly.entity_id
_entity_poly.type
_entity_poly.pdbx_seq_one_letter_code
_entity_poly.pdbx_strand_id
1 'polypeptide(L)'
;MSETTEATGAASNARAKGASAPRFWRSDALPFIEARSIDDGRKVCYAKHSHETFSIGAVTNGRSVYLNRHAREWIGSGAVVMMNPDDVHACNPVAGERWSYRMLHVDVAWFTKLQHELGFNENHAFRAFSQIMSLDAGLFDGLNRLCAILANDDDTGTLRKESAAITFFSNVQQTLNPTTLPERDASGQLARAAEFIAENCTRALKLDDVCAAAGLSASHLIRAFKQRYGMTPHAYLINRRIQYSRAQLRRGAPIADVALDAGFADQAHLQRTFKRLVAATPGQYRC
;
A
#
# COMPACT_ATOMS: atom_id res chain seq x y z
N MET A 1 23.08 -2.64 -66.60
CA MET A 1 23.67 -2.00 -65.41
C MET A 1 22.49 -1.71 -64.45
N SER A 2 22.23 -2.62 -63.55
CA SER A 2 21.08 -2.55 -62.64
C SER A 2 21.64 -2.37 -61.24
N GLU A 3 21.37 -1.24 -60.61
CA GLU A 3 21.68 -1.01 -59.21
C GLU A 3 20.48 -1.40 -58.33
N THR A 4 20.67 -2.43 -57.55
CA THR A 4 19.75 -2.86 -56.49
C THR A 4 20.07 -2.11 -55.20
N THR A 5 19.14 -1.29 -54.78
CA THR A 5 19.21 -0.59 -53.49
C THR A 5 18.67 -1.51 -52.38
N GLU A 6 19.55 -1.95 -51.50
CA GLU A 6 19.19 -2.68 -50.26
C GLU A 6 18.64 -1.69 -49.26
N ALA A 7 17.39 -1.91 -48.83
CA ALA A 7 16.77 -1.25 -47.68
C ALA A 7 17.09 -2.04 -46.43
N THR A 8 18.02 -1.56 -45.64
CA THR A 8 18.35 -2.07 -44.31
C THR A 8 17.23 -1.69 -43.32
N GLY A 9 16.41 -2.66 -42.96
CA GLY A 9 15.43 -2.54 -41.87
C GLY A 9 16.12 -2.49 -40.52
N ALA A 10 16.05 -1.35 -39.85
CA ALA A 10 16.45 -1.20 -38.46
C ALA A 10 15.39 -1.87 -37.56
N ALA A 11 15.62 -3.11 -37.20
CA ALA A 11 14.86 -3.78 -36.17
C ALA A 11 15.18 -3.13 -34.81
N SER A 12 14.19 -2.44 -34.26
CA SER A 12 14.21 -1.88 -32.91
C SER A 12 14.42 -2.99 -31.87
N ASN A 13 15.61 -3.06 -31.32
CA ASN A 13 16.03 -3.98 -30.30
C ASN A 13 15.48 -3.46 -28.94
N ALA A 14 14.20 -3.72 -28.64
CA ALA A 14 13.60 -3.51 -27.32
C ALA A 14 14.14 -4.60 -26.38
N ARG A 15 15.34 -4.36 -25.82
CA ARG A 15 15.89 -5.17 -24.74
C ARG A 15 14.87 -5.24 -23.60
N ALA A 16 14.37 -6.43 -23.32
CA ALA A 16 13.60 -6.75 -22.14
C ALA A 16 14.41 -6.37 -20.90
N LYS A 17 14.13 -5.21 -20.32
CA LYS A 17 14.71 -4.78 -19.06
C LYS A 17 14.19 -5.73 -17.98
N GLY A 18 15.09 -6.44 -17.31
CA GLY A 18 14.76 -7.34 -16.21
C GLY A 18 14.11 -6.61 -15.05
N ALA A 19 13.33 -7.35 -14.23
CA ALA A 19 12.56 -6.97 -13.04
C ALA A 19 12.20 -5.49 -12.95
N SER A 20 10.95 -5.14 -13.25
CA SER A 20 10.50 -3.76 -13.34
C SER A 20 10.40 -3.09 -11.97
N ALA A 21 10.86 -1.86 -11.86
CA ALA A 21 10.56 -1.01 -10.72
C ALA A 21 9.03 -0.77 -10.66
N PRO A 22 8.45 -0.59 -9.44
CA PRO A 22 7.06 -0.18 -9.31
C PRO A 22 6.80 1.12 -10.06
N ARG A 23 5.68 1.18 -10.79
CA ARG A 23 5.16 2.41 -11.37
C ARG A 23 4.06 2.94 -10.46
N PHE A 24 4.07 4.25 -10.24
CA PHE A 24 3.06 4.96 -9.45
C PHE A 24 2.30 5.91 -10.37
N TRP A 25 0.99 5.97 -10.15
CA TRP A 25 0.14 7.00 -10.73
C TRP A 25 -0.50 7.80 -9.60
N ARG A 26 -0.48 9.12 -9.73
CA ARG A 26 -1.09 10.10 -8.83
C ARG A 26 -1.56 11.29 -9.64
N SER A 27 -2.53 12.03 -9.11
CA SER A 27 -3.03 13.26 -9.70
C SER A 27 -3.46 14.22 -8.59
N ASP A 28 -3.08 15.48 -8.69
CA ASP A 28 -3.54 16.53 -7.76
C ASP A 28 -5.04 16.76 -7.86
N ALA A 29 -5.64 16.47 -9.03
CA ALA A 29 -7.09 16.52 -9.22
C ALA A 29 -7.84 15.36 -8.55
N LEU A 30 -7.16 14.26 -8.22
CA LEU A 30 -7.72 13.06 -7.57
C LEU A 30 -6.82 12.65 -6.39
N PRO A 31 -6.65 13.50 -5.38
CA PRO A 31 -5.68 13.28 -4.30
C PRO A 31 -6.02 12.09 -3.40
N PHE A 32 -7.25 11.60 -3.47
CA PHE A 32 -7.76 10.51 -2.65
C PHE A 32 -7.31 9.12 -3.12
N ILE A 33 -6.68 8.99 -4.30
CA ILE A 33 -6.31 7.69 -4.85
C ILE A 33 -4.88 7.69 -5.41
N GLU A 34 -4.11 6.67 -5.07
CA GLU A 34 -2.81 6.35 -5.66
C GLU A 34 -2.91 4.97 -6.30
N ALA A 35 -2.53 4.84 -7.57
CA ALA A 35 -2.39 3.55 -8.22
C ALA A 35 -0.92 3.13 -8.31
N ARG A 36 -0.68 1.84 -8.16
CA ARG A 36 0.63 1.23 -8.26
C ARG A 36 0.58 -0.02 -9.10
N SER A 37 1.57 -0.23 -9.96
CA SER A 37 1.69 -1.44 -10.77
C SER A 37 3.11 -1.98 -10.79
N ILE A 38 3.22 -3.31 -10.86
CA ILE A 38 4.47 -4.03 -11.11
C ILE A 38 4.20 -5.09 -12.18
N ASP A 39 5.00 -5.08 -13.25
CA ASP A 39 4.86 -6.03 -14.36
C ASP A 39 5.76 -7.26 -14.18
N ASP A 40 6.85 -7.15 -13.43
CA ASP A 40 7.72 -8.26 -13.06
C ASP A 40 8.30 -8.05 -11.66
N GLY A 41 7.62 -8.60 -10.68
CA GLY A 41 7.94 -8.48 -9.28
C GLY A 41 8.84 -9.59 -8.72
N ARG A 42 9.51 -10.40 -9.54
CA ARG A 42 10.36 -11.53 -9.06
C ARG A 42 11.41 -11.14 -8.01
N LYS A 43 11.89 -9.91 -8.06
CA LYS A 43 12.88 -9.35 -7.12
C LYS A 43 12.26 -8.47 -6.05
N VAL A 44 10.95 -8.36 -6.03
CA VAL A 44 10.23 -7.57 -5.04
C VAL A 44 10.06 -8.39 -3.77
N CYS A 45 10.46 -7.82 -2.65
CA CYS A 45 10.26 -8.43 -1.34
C CYS A 45 9.81 -7.34 -0.36
N TYR A 46 8.64 -7.57 0.22
CA TYR A 46 8.07 -6.70 1.25
C TYR A 46 8.29 -7.28 2.63
N ALA A 47 8.91 -6.52 3.52
CA ALA A 47 8.77 -6.77 4.93
C ALA A 47 7.31 -6.51 5.36
N LYS A 48 6.88 -7.09 6.47
CA LYS A 48 5.59 -6.77 7.08
C LYS A 48 5.49 -5.28 7.34
N HIS A 49 4.42 -4.67 6.86
CA HIS A 49 4.15 -3.23 6.99
C HIS A 49 2.64 -2.98 7.03
N SER A 50 2.25 -1.77 7.37
CA SER A 50 0.87 -1.29 7.27
C SER A 50 0.86 0.11 6.66
N HIS A 51 -0.31 0.57 6.24
CA HIS A 51 -0.55 1.94 5.81
C HIS A 51 -1.93 2.41 6.28
N GLU A 52 -2.09 3.72 6.32
CA GLU A 52 -3.31 4.38 6.81
C GLU A 52 -4.46 4.34 5.79
N THR A 53 -4.15 4.00 4.54
CA THR A 53 -5.12 3.92 3.45
C THR A 53 -5.84 2.57 3.45
N PHE A 54 -7.08 2.54 2.97
CA PHE A 54 -7.65 1.30 2.45
C PHE A 54 -6.92 0.91 1.16
N SER A 55 -6.60 -0.36 1.01
CA SER A 55 -5.91 -0.82 -0.20
C SER A 55 -6.55 -2.06 -0.77
N ILE A 56 -6.64 -2.08 -2.11
CA ILE A 56 -7.17 -3.21 -2.87
C ILE A 56 -6.27 -3.47 -4.08
N GLY A 57 -5.92 -4.73 -4.29
CA GLY A 57 -5.00 -5.10 -5.36
C GLY A 57 -5.37 -6.37 -6.08
N ALA A 58 -5.03 -6.47 -7.36
CA ALA A 58 -5.25 -7.64 -8.21
C ALA A 58 -3.90 -8.27 -8.59
N VAL A 59 -3.77 -9.58 -8.41
CA VAL A 59 -2.66 -10.37 -8.95
C VAL A 59 -2.96 -10.65 -10.42
N THR A 60 -2.19 -10.04 -11.31
CA THR A 60 -2.41 -10.14 -12.76
C THR A 60 -1.63 -11.27 -13.40
N ASN A 61 -0.58 -11.77 -12.76
CA ASN A 61 0.20 -12.92 -13.23
C ASN A 61 0.99 -13.55 -12.08
N GLY A 62 1.22 -14.87 -12.17
CA GLY A 62 2.04 -15.63 -11.24
C GLY A 62 1.35 -15.91 -9.92
N ARG A 63 2.15 -16.30 -8.92
CA ARG A 63 1.67 -16.68 -7.58
C ARG A 63 2.44 -15.93 -6.51
N SER A 64 1.77 -15.65 -5.39
CA SER A 64 2.39 -15.05 -4.23
C SER A 64 1.82 -15.60 -2.93
N VAL A 65 2.56 -15.37 -1.84
CA VAL A 65 2.08 -15.59 -0.48
C VAL A 65 1.60 -14.27 0.07
N TYR A 66 0.32 -14.19 0.38
CA TYR A 66 -0.31 -13.04 1.01
C TYR A 66 -0.46 -13.28 2.51
N LEU A 67 0.10 -12.37 3.28
CA LEU A 67 -0.03 -12.32 4.73
C LEU A 67 -0.89 -11.11 5.08
N ASN A 68 -1.93 -11.30 5.87
CA ASN A 68 -2.72 -10.21 6.42
C ASN A 68 -3.06 -10.52 7.88
N ARG A 69 -2.54 -9.72 8.80
CA ARG A 69 -2.62 -9.97 10.24
C ARG A 69 -2.09 -11.38 10.58
N HIS A 70 -2.98 -12.32 10.93
CA HIS A 70 -2.66 -13.71 11.26
C HIS A 70 -2.93 -14.69 10.10
N ALA A 71 -3.64 -14.24 9.08
CA ALA A 71 -3.95 -15.06 7.92
C ALA A 71 -2.75 -15.17 6.97
N ARG A 72 -2.64 -16.33 6.35
CA ARG A 72 -1.64 -16.61 5.31
C ARG A 72 -2.33 -17.37 4.18
N GLU A 73 -2.37 -16.74 3.02
CA GLU A 73 -3.05 -17.26 1.84
C GLU A 73 -2.10 -17.41 0.67
N TRP A 74 -2.30 -18.45 -0.13
CA TRP A 74 -1.66 -18.59 -1.43
C TRP A 74 -2.60 -17.99 -2.47
N ILE A 75 -2.12 -16.98 -3.18
CA ILE A 75 -2.90 -16.27 -4.17
C ILE A 75 -2.23 -16.33 -5.54
N GLY A 76 -3.04 -16.36 -6.58
CA GLY A 76 -2.60 -16.41 -7.97
C GLY A 76 -3.28 -15.37 -8.84
N SER A 77 -3.04 -15.47 -10.15
CA SER A 77 -3.73 -14.64 -11.14
C SER A 77 -5.25 -14.73 -10.98
N GLY A 78 -5.93 -13.58 -11.02
CA GLY A 78 -7.37 -13.48 -10.79
C GLY A 78 -7.76 -13.15 -9.34
N ALA A 79 -6.84 -13.31 -8.38
CA ALA A 79 -7.12 -12.96 -6.99
C ALA A 79 -7.09 -11.44 -6.78
N VAL A 80 -8.07 -10.95 -6.02
CA VAL A 80 -8.12 -9.59 -5.48
C VAL A 80 -7.87 -9.66 -3.99
N VAL A 81 -6.95 -8.84 -3.47
CA VAL A 81 -6.60 -8.76 -2.05
C VAL A 81 -6.99 -7.42 -1.47
N MET A 82 -7.43 -7.39 -0.23
CA MET A 82 -7.85 -6.20 0.49
C MET A 82 -7.06 -6.04 1.78
N MET A 83 -6.71 -4.80 2.11
CA MET A 83 -6.08 -4.40 3.37
C MET A 83 -6.84 -3.22 3.94
N ASN A 84 -7.45 -3.41 5.12
CA ASN A 84 -8.02 -2.28 5.84
C ASN A 84 -6.91 -1.35 6.34
N PRO A 85 -7.24 -0.10 6.69
CA PRO A 85 -6.29 0.79 7.33
C PRO A 85 -5.60 0.12 8.52
N ASP A 86 -4.30 0.30 8.62
CA ASP A 86 -3.42 -0.22 9.66
C ASP A 86 -3.31 -1.76 9.76
N ASP A 87 -3.90 -2.53 8.83
CA ASP A 87 -3.67 -3.96 8.78
C ASP A 87 -2.23 -4.27 8.37
N VAL A 88 -1.53 -4.99 9.25
CA VAL A 88 -0.16 -5.45 8.97
C VAL A 88 -0.21 -6.59 7.96
N HIS A 89 0.46 -6.38 6.84
CA HIS A 89 0.45 -7.31 5.72
C HIS A 89 1.80 -7.39 5.01
N ALA A 90 1.94 -8.39 4.17
CA ALA A 90 3.01 -8.53 3.18
C ALA A 90 2.51 -9.42 2.04
N CYS A 91 2.93 -9.12 0.81
CA CYS A 91 2.61 -9.94 -0.35
C CYS A 91 3.91 -10.16 -1.13
N ASN A 92 4.38 -11.39 -1.18
CA ASN A 92 5.67 -11.72 -1.77
C ASN A 92 5.52 -12.84 -2.81
N PRO A 93 6.22 -12.74 -3.95
CA PRO A 93 6.19 -13.78 -4.98
C PRO A 93 6.69 -15.12 -4.44
N VAL A 94 6.21 -16.19 -5.02
CA VAL A 94 6.85 -17.50 -4.87
C VAL A 94 8.25 -17.43 -5.48
N ALA A 95 9.23 -17.98 -4.79
CA ALA A 95 10.63 -17.89 -5.19
C ALA A 95 10.84 -18.33 -6.64
N GLY A 96 11.43 -17.45 -7.45
CA GLY A 96 11.73 -17.70 -8.86
C GLY A 96 10.56 -17.56 -9.84
N GLU A 97 9.33 -17.41 -9.38
CA GLU A 97 8.17 -17.24 -10.25
C GLU A 97 7.99 -15.78 -10.69
N ARG A 98 7.56 -15.60 -11.92
CA ARG A 98 7.14 -14.29 -12.42
C ARG A 98 5.85 -13.90 -11.70
N TRP A 99 5.81 -12.66 -11.20
CA TRP A 99 4.67 -12.14 -10.48
C TRP A 99 4.40 -10.69 -10.88
N SER A 100 3.15 -10.38 -11.15
CA SER A 100 2.71 -9.03 -11.46
C SER A 100 1.41 -8.71 -10.74
N TYR A 101 1.26 -7.44 -10.37
CA TYR A 101 0.06 -6.97 -9.69
C TYR A 101 -0.23 -5.50 -9.97
N ARG A 102 -1.46 -5.11 -9.69
CA ARG A 102 -1.94 -3.74 -9.60
C ARG A 102 -2.51 -3.49 -8.22
N MET A 103 -2.28 -2.31 -7.66
CA MET A 103 -2.72 -1.93 -6.32
C MET A 103 -3.27 -0.51 -6.35
N LEU A 104 -4.38 -0.30 -5.68
CA LEU A 104 -4.96 1.01 -5.39
C LEU A 104 -4.86 1.27 -3.89
N HIS A 105 -4.39 2.46 -3.53
CA HIS A 105 -4.39 2.98 -2.17
C HIS A 105 -5.36 4.15 -2.13
N VAL A 106 -6.34 4.10 -1.24
CA VAL A 106 -7.46 5.04 -1.19
C VAL A 106 -7.50 5.71 0.17
N ASP A 107 -7.68 7.02 0.15
CA ASP A 107 -7.86 7.82 1.36
C ASP A 107 -9.07 7.33 2.15
N VAL A 108 -8.90 7.16 3.46
CA VAL A 108 -9.93 6.61 4.34
C VAL A 108 -11.10 7.57 4.49
N ALA A 109 -10.84 8.88 4.58
CA ALA A 109 -11.90 9.86 4.75
C ALA A 109 -12.80 9.91 3.51
N TRP A 110 -12.20 9.89 2.31
CA TRP A 110 -12.94 9.81 1.05
C TRP A 110 -13.78 8.53 0.96
N PHE A 111 -13.18 7.37 1.29
CA PHE A 111 -13.90 6.11 1.20
C PHE A 111 -15.00 5.98 2.27
N THR A 112 -14.76 6.51 3.47
CA THR A 112 -15.78 6.58 4.53
C THR A 112 -17.00 7.41 4.09
N LYS A 113 -16.76 8.55 3.41
CA LYS A 113 -17.81 9.39 2.84
C LYS A 113 -18.62 8.62 1.80
N LEU A 114 -17.95 7.91 0.88
CA LEU A 114 -18.62 7.06 -0.11
C LEU A 114 -19.45 5.95 0.56
N GLN A 115 -18.92 5.28 1.59
CA GLN A 115 -19.65 4.29 2.38
C GLN A 115 -20.92 4.87 2.99
N HIS A 116 -20.86 6.12 3.49
CA HIS A 116 -22.00 6.82 4.05
C HIS A 116 -23.04 7.14 2.99
N GLU A 117 -22.64 7.71 1.87
CA GLU A 117 -23.51 8.05 0.73
C GLU A 117 -24.23 6.82 0.16
N LEU A 118 -23.59 5.65 0.25
CA LEU A 118 -24.18 4.37 -0.16
C LEU A 118 -25.04 3.69 0.93
N GLY A 119 -25.18 4.33 2.11
CA GLY A 119 -25.97 3.80 3.23
C GLY A 119 -25.30 2.67 4.02
N PHE A 120 -23.99 2.47 3.88
CA PHE A 120 -23.28 1.41 4.59
C PHE A 120 -22.77 1.81 5.97
N ASN A 121 -22.73 3.09 6.33
CA ASN A 121 -22.39 3.54 7.67
C ASN A 121 -23.27 4.73 8.10
N GLU A 122 -23.78 4.67 9.31
CA GLU A 122 -24.63 5.74 9.89
C GLU A 122 -23.82 6.71 10.76
N ASN A 123 -22.67 6.28 11.27
CA ASN A 123 -21.87 7.03 12.24
C ASN A 123 -20.64 7.71 11.62
N HIS A 124 -20.56 7.80 10.29
CA HIS A 124 -19.41 8.35 9.55
C HIS A 124 -18.05 7.72 9.92
N ALA A 125 -18.04 6.51 10.48
CA ALA A 125 -16.82 5.76 10.72
C ALA A 125 -16.54 4.80 9.56
N PHE A 126 -15.25 4.59 9.24
CA PHE A 126 -14.86 3.63 8.21
C PHE A 126 -15.32 2.21 8.59
N ARG A 127 -16.08 1.58 7.71
CA ARG A 127 -16.48 0.18 7.85
C ARG A 127 -15.45 -0.72 7.19
N ALA A 128 -14.73 -1.45 8.05
CA ALA A 128 -13.70 -2.38 7.60
C ALA A 128 -14.32 -3.64 6.97
N PHE A 129 -13.62 -4.20 5.99
CA PHE A 129 -13.98 -5.47 5.37
C PHE A 129 -13.45 -6.64 6.20
N SER A 130 -14.28 -7.66 6.40
CA SER A 130 -13.85 -8.92 7.03
C SER A 130 -13.08 -9.83 6.08
N GLN A 131 -13.40 -9.75 4.78
CA GLN A 131 -12.71 -10.50 3.74
C GLN A 131 -11.36 -9.84 3.44
N ILE A 132 -10.32 -10.64 3.36
CA ILE A 132 -8.97 -10.21 3.00
C ILE A 132 -8.64 -10.50 1.54
N MET A 133 -9.42 -11.36 0.89
CA MET A 133 -9.28 -11.71 -0.52
C MET A 133 -10.61 -12.11 -1.15
N SER A 134 -10.68 -12.00 -2.48
CA SER A 134 -11.81 -12.45 -3.31
C SER A 134 -11.31 -13.03 -4.63
N LEU A 135 -12.05 -13.95 -5.20
CA LEU A 135 -11.87 -14.48 -6.57
C LEU A 135 -12.98 -14.00 -7.50
N ASP A 136 -13.72 -12.97 -7.11
CA ASP A 136 -14.78 -12.40 -7.93
C ASP A 136 -14.20 -11.74 -9.19
N ALA A 137 -14.64 -12.22 -10.36
CA ALA A 137 -14.15 -11.75 -11.65
C ALA A 137 -14.53 -10.30 -11.93
N GLY A 138 -15.70 -9.85 -11.45
CA GLY A 138 -16.15 -8.46 -11.59
C GLY A 138 -15.26 -7.48 -10.84
N LEU A 139 -14.82 -7.84 -9.62
CA LEU A 139 -13.85 -7.05 -8.86
C LEU A 139 -12.49 -7.04 -9.53
N PHE A 140 -12.01 -8.19 -10.01
CA PHE A 140 -10.72 -8.28 -10.70
C PHE A 140 -10.70 -7.43 -11.98
N ASP A 141 -11.69 -7.59 -12.85
CA ASP A 141 -11.80 -6.83 -14.10
C ASP A 141 -12.04 -5.35 -13.86
N GLY A 142 -12.88 -5.01 -12.88
CA GLY A 142 -13.16 -3.63 -12.47
C GLY A 142 -11.90 -2.90 -12.00
N LEU A 143 -11.07 -3.55 -11.16
CA LEU A 143 -9.81 -2.99 -10.69
C LEU A 143 -8.84 -2.75 -11.84
N ASN A 144 -8.68 -3.74 -12.72
CA ASN A 144 -7.79 -3.62 -13.87
C ASN A 144 -8.25 -2.52 -14.83
N ARG A 145 -9.56 -2.40 -15.05
CA ARG A 145 -10.16 -1.33 -15.87
C ARG A 145 -9.91 0.05 -15.25
N LEU A 146 -10.14 0.20 -13.94
CA LEU A 146 -9.88 1.46 -13.25
C LEU A 146 -8.40 1.85 -13.35
N CYS A 147 -7.48 0.91 -13.09
CA CYS A 147 -6.05 1.19 -13.25
C CYS A 147 -5.68 1.64 -14.67
N ALA A 148 -6.31 1.06 -15.70
CA ALA A 148 -6.08 1.46 -17.09
C ALA A 148 -6.62 2.88 -17.37
N ILE A 149 -7.81 3.23 -16.84
CA ILE A 149 -8.38 4.58 -16.96
C ILE A 149 -7.52 5.61 -16.25
N LEU A 150 -7.04 5.31 -15.03
CA LEU A 150 -6.19 6.22 -14.27
C LEU A 150 -4.85 6.47 -14.99
N ALA A 151 -4.26 5.45 -15.57
CA ALA A 151 -2.97 5.53 -16.27
C ALA A 151 -3.04 6.22 -17.66
N ASN A 152 -4.24 6.50 -18.16
CA ASN A 152 -4.38 7.20 -19.43
C ASN A 152 -4.22 8.71 -19.23
N ASP A 153 -3.26 9.32 -19.94
CA ASP A 153 -2.88 10.74 -19.82
C ASP A 153 -3.79 11.70 -20.63
N ASP A 154 -4.90 11.21 -21.24
CA ASP A 154 -5.85 12.07 -21.93
C ASP A 154 -6.45 13.13 -21.00
N ASP A 155 -6.19 14.39 -21.31
CA ASP A 155 -6.50 15.59 -20.51
C ASP A 155 -8.01 15.84 -20.29
N THR A 156 -8.87 15.11 -21.00
CA THR A 156 -10.35 15.22 -20.90
C THR A 156 -10.95 14.45 -19.73
N GLY A 157 -10.13 13.97 -18.80
CA GLY A 157 -10.43 12.77 -18.06
C GLY A 157 -10.66 12.88 -16.56
N THR A 158 -10.55 14.04 -15.88
CA THR A 158 -10.72 14.07 -14.40
C THR A 158 -12.09 13.53 -14.00
N LEU A 159 -13.16 14.03 -14.59
CA LEU A 159 -14.52 13.57 -14.32
C LEU A 159 -14.69 12.07 -14.65
N ARG A 160 -14.11 11.62 -15.76
CA ARG A 160 -14.15 10.19 -16.15
C ARG A 160 -13.40 9.32 -15.15
N LYS A 161 -12.21 9.74 -14.72
CA LYS A 161 -11.38 9.02 -13.73
C LYS A 161 -12.08 8.97 -12.37
N GLU A 162 -12.64 10.09 -11.93
CA GLU A 162 -13.41 10.17 -10.68
C GLU A 162 -14.66 9.29 -10.72
N SER A 163 -15.47 9.39 -11.77
CA SER A 163 -16.65 8.55 -11.96
C SER A 163 -16.32 7.07 -11.99
N ALA A 164 -15.22 6.69 -12.64
CA ALA A 164 -14.75 5.31 -12.68
C ALA A 164 -14.32 4.82 -11.29
N ALA A 165 -13.65 5.68 -10.50
CA ALA A 165 -13.28 5.35 -9.12
C ALA A 165 -14.53 5.16 -8.25
N ILE A 166 -15.47 6.09 -8.27
CA ILE A 166 -16.75 5.98 -7.52
C ILE A 166 -17.48 4.69 -7.91
N THR A 167 -17.61 4.42 -9.20
CA THR A 167 -18.29 3.20 -9.70
C THR A 167 -17.61 1.93 -9.19
N PHE A 168 -16.29 1.87 -9.29
CA PHE A 168 -15.54 0.69 -8.83
C PHE A 168 -15.67 0.49 -7.32
N PHE A 169 -15.48 1.53 -6.49
CA PHE A 169 -15.56 1.41 -5.04
C PHE A 169 -16.99 1.19 -4.54
N SER A 170 -18.01 1.67 -5.27
CA SER A 170 -19.41 1.31 -5.00
C SER A 170 -19.63 -0.19 -5.23
N ASN A 171 -19.08 -0.76 -6.30
CA ASN A 171 -19.16 -2.20 -6.55
C ASN A 171 -18.40 -3.01 -5.49
N VAL A 172 -17.23 -2.54 -5.03
CA VAL A 172 -16.49 -3.15 -3.91
C VAL A 172 -17.37 -3.25 -2.67
N GLN A 173 -18.09 -2.18 -2.32
CA GLN A 173 -19.00 -2.15 -1.18
C GLN A 173 -20.14 -3.16 -1.32
N GLN A 174 -20.76 -3.20 -2.48
CA GLN A 174 -21.90 -4.10 -2.75
C GLN A 174 -21.48 -5.58 -2.75
N THR A 175 -20.34 -5.88 -3.37
CA THR A 175 -19.86 -7.27 -3.54
C THR A 175 -19.31 -7.84 -2.23
N LEU A 176 -18.54 -7.06 -1.47
CA LEU A 176 -17.85 -7.56 -0.29
C LEU A 176 -18.65 -7.38 1.01
N ASN A 177 -19.75 -6.64 0.95
CA ASN A 177 -20.68 -6.38 2.06
C ASN A 177 -19.95 -6.23 3.43
N PRO A 178 -19.39 -5.05 3.73
CA PRO A 178 -18.56 -4.85 4.90
C PRO A 178 -19.32 -5.21 6.17
N THR A 179 -18.81 -6.19 6.88
CA THR A 179 -19.35 -6.58 8.18
C THR A 179 -18.89 -5.57 9.22
N THR A 180 -19.74 -5.27 10.21
CA THR A 180 -19.26 -4.66 11.45
C THR A 180 -18.28 -5.65 12.09
N LEU A 181 -16.98 -5.42 11.87
CA LEU A 181 -15.99 -6.12 12.69
C LEU A 181 -16.26 -5.69 14.14
N PRO A 182 -16.25 -6.64 15.10
CA PRO A 182 -16.33 -6.27 16.51
C PRO A 182 -15.25 -5.22 16.74
N GLU A 183 -15.63 -4.13 17.42
CA GLU A 183 -14.67 -3.11 17.86
C GLU A 183 -13.47 -3.84 18.40
N ARG A 184 -12.31 -3.51 17.89
CA ARG A 184 -11.06 -4.06 18.43
C ARG A 184 -11.05 -3.69 19.88
N ASP A 185 -11.30 -4.67 20.75
CA ASP A 185 -11.18 -4.52 22.19
C ASP A 185 -9.70 -4.21 22.47
N ALA A 186 -9.36 -2.94 22.25
CA ALA A 186 -8.05 -2.43 22.56
C ALA A 186 -8.01 -2.42 24.07
N SER A 187 -7.21 -3.28 24.69
CA SER A 187 -6.73 -2.92 26.00
C SER A 187 -6.24 -1.46 25.84
N GLY A 188 -6.87 -0.52 26.53
CA GLY A 188 -6.58 0.92 26.33
C GLY A 188 -5.08 1.24 26.45
N GLN A 189 -4.32 0.33 27.07
CA GLN A 189 -2.87 0.36 27.23
C GLN A 189 -2.10 0.18 25.90
N LEU A 190 -2.45 -0.81 25.08
CA LEU A 190 -1.79 -1.03 23.79
C LEU A 190 -2.19 0.03 22.75
N ALA A 191 -3.42 0.54 22.84
CA ALA A 191 -3.84 1.66 22.01
C ALA A 191 -3.04 2.92 22.33
N ARG A 192 -2.88 3.25 23.63
CA ARG A 192 -2.02 4.37 24.07
C ARG A 192 -0.57 4.20 23.61
N ALA A 193 -0.01 2.97 23.67
CA ALA A 193 1.33 2.71 23.16
C ALA A 193 1.44 3.02 21.65
N ALA A 194 0.48 2.58 20.84
CA ALA A 194 0.47 2.80 19.40
C ALA A 194 0.29 4.29 19.06
N GLU A 195 -0.61 4.97 19.73
CA GLU A 195 -0.86 6.41 19.59
C GLU A 195 0.39 7.21 19.97
N PHE A 196 0.98 6.94 21.14
CA PHE A 196 2.22 7.60 21.58
C PHE A 196 3.36 7.42 20.58
N ILE A 197 3.55 6.21 20.03
CA ILE A 197 4.55 5.97 18.98
C ILE A 197 4.21 6.76 17.72
N ALA A 198 2.95 6.80 17.29
CA ALA A 198 2.53 7.49 16.09
C ALA A 198 2.76 9.00 16.18
N GLU A 199 2.35 9.63 17.28
CA GLU A 199 2.50 11.07 17.53
C GLU A 199 3.95 11.51 17.66
N ASN A 200 4.82 10.63 18.15
CA ASN A 200 6.23 10.95 18.43
C ASN A 200 7.21 10.25 17.47
N CYS A 201 6.73 9.71 16.35
CA CYS A 201 7.55 8.84 15.48
C CYS A 201 8.78 9.54 14.88
N THR A 202 8.76 10.86 14.71
CA THR A 202 9.89 11.64 14.17
C THR A 202 11.00 11.91 15.19
N ARG A 203 10.74 11.66 16.48
CA ARG A 203 11.69 11.89 17.56
C ARG A 203 12.46 10.62 17.91
N ALA A 204 13.55 10.77 18.66
CA ALA A 204 14.23 9.64 19.29
C ALA A 204 13.35 9.11 20.43
N LEU A 205 12.76 7.94 20.24
CA LEU A 205 11.94 7.26 21.24
C LEU A 205 12.72 6.10 21.88
N LYS A 206 12.67 6.02 23.20
CA LYS A 206 13.14 4.86 23.97
C LYS A 206 11.98 3.95 24.29
N LEU A 207 12.28 2.66 24.49
CA LEU A 207 11.25 1.68 24.88
C LEU A 207 10.57 2.06 26.19
N ASP A 208 11.34 2.63 27.14
CA ASP A 208 10.83 3.06 28.45
C ASP A 208 9.78 4.18 28.33
N ASP A 209 9.92 5.08 27.35
CA ASP A 209 8.94 6.13 27.09
C ASP A 209 7.58 5.53 26.67
N VAL A 210 7.63 4.51 25.81
CA VAL A 210 6.44 3.80 25.35
C VAL A 210 5.83 2.96 26.48
N CYS A 211 6.67 2.34 27.32
CA CYS A 211 6.23 1.60 28.49
C CYS A 211 5.50 2.52 29.48
N ALA A 212 6.05 3.70 29.75
CA ALA A 212 5.45 4.70 30.64
C ALA A 212 4.09 5.17 30.10
N ALA A 213 4.00 5.50 28.80
CA ALA A 213 2.75 5.92 28.15
C ALA A 213 1.66 4.83 28.20
N ALA A 214 2.06 3.57 28.09
CA ALA A 214 1.15 2.43 28.10
C ALA A 214 0.80 1.93 29.53
N GLY A 215 1.63 2.24 30.53
CA GLY A 215 1.54 1.64 31.87
C GLY A 215 1.86 0.14 31.84
N LEU A 216 2.83 -0.29 31.04
CA LEU A 216 3.21 -1.69 30.84
C LEU A 216 4.72 -1.91 31.06
N SER A 217 5.09 -3.09 31.54
CA SER A 217 6.50 -3.50 31.54
C SER A 217 6.98 -3.78 30.11
N ALA A 218 8.29 -3.62 29.85
CA ALA A 218 8.88 -3.82 28.54
C ALA A 218 8.57 -5.20 27.93
N SER A 219 8.72 -6.27 28.71
CA SER A 219 8.46 -7.63 28.25
C SER A 219 6.98 -7.86 27.89
N HIS A 220 6.06 -7.30 28.69
CA HIS A 220 4.63 -7.40 28.42
C HIS A 220 4.27 -6.58 27.18
N LEU A 221 4.73 -5.35 27.10
CA LEU A 221 4.51 -4.46 25.95
C LEU A 221 4.95 -5.12 24.65
N ILE A 222 6.19 -5.61 24.55
CA ILE A 222 6.72 -6.21 23.32
C ILE A 222 5.88 -7.40 22.88
N ARG A 223 5.56 -8.31 23.81
CA ARG A 223 4.79 -9.53 23.51
C ARG A 223 3.35 -9.20 23.11
N ALA A 224 2.64 -8.41 23.91
CA ALA A 224 1.25 -8.07 23.67
C ALA A 224 1.08 -7.17 22.44
N PHE A 225 1.99 -6.22 22.22
CA PHE A 225 1.98 -5.37 21.04
C PHE A 225 2.20 -6.18 19.74
N LYS A 226 3.16 -7.13 19.76
CA LYS A 226 3.38 -8.03 18.61
C LYS A 226 2.17 -8.94 18.37
N GLN A 227 1.53 -9.43 19.41
CA GLN A 227 0.30 -10.22 19.28
C GLN A 227 -0.85 -9.38 18.71
N ARG A 228 -1.00 -8.14 19.16
CA ARG A 228 -2.10 -7.25 18.76
C ARG A 228 -1.92 -6.67 17.36
N TYR A 229 -0.72 -6.12 17.08
CA TYR A 229 -0.43 -5.36 15.86
C TYR A 229 0.39 -6.14 14.81
N GLY A 230 0.74 -7.39 15.08
CA GLY A 230 1.52 -8.22 14.15
C GLY A 230 2.99 -7.83 14.02
N MET A 231 3.45 -6.77 14.72
CA MET A 231 4.83 -6.26 14.71
C MET A 231 5.23 -5.74 16.09
N THR A 232 6.55 -5.66 16.34
CA THR A 232 7.08 -5.11 17.60
C THR A 232 6.87 -3.58 17.65
N PRO A 233 6.90 -2.93 18.86
CA PRO A 233 6.85 -1.47 18.97
C PRO A 233 7.89 -0.75 18.10
N HIS A 234 9.13 -1.25 18.05
CA HIS A 234 10.17 -0.68 17.19
C HIS A 234 9.85 -0.83 15.68
N ALA A 235 9.36 -2.00 15.25
CA ALA A 235 8.97 -2.18 13.85
C ALA A 235 7.79 -1.26 13.48
N TYR A 236 6.86 -1.03 14.40
CA TYR A 236 5.77 -0.09 14.25
C TYR A 236 6.27 1.37 14.14
N LEU A 237 7.21 1.78 14.99
CA LEU A 237 7.88 3.08 14.89
C LEU A 237 8.51 3.29 13.51
N ILE A 238 9.29 2.31 13.05
CA ILE A 238 9.93 2.38 11.73
C ILE A 238 8.88 2.46 10.60
N ASN A 239 7.79 1.73 10.73
CA ASN A 239 6.68 1.81 9.77
C ASN A 239 6.05 3.22 9.75
N ARG A 240 5.78 3.83 10.92
CA ARG A 240 5.24 5.21 11.03
C ARG A 240 6.20 6.23 10.42
N ARG A 241 7.51 6.11 10.65
CA ARG A 241 8.54 6.95 10.00
C ARG A 241 8.51 6.86 8.48
N ILE A 242 8.29 5.67 7.95
CA ILE A 242 8.15 5.48 6.49
C ILE A 242 6.84 6.11 5.98
N GLN A 243 5.73 6.03 6.71
CA GLN A 243 4.50 6.74 6.31
C GLN A 243 4.70 8.25 6.30
N TYR A 244 5.33 8.80 7.33
CA TYR A 244 5.71 10.22 7.35
C TYR A 244 6.61 10.59 6.16
N SER A 245 7.64 9.78 5.89
CA SER A 245 8.54 10.01 4.75
C SER A 245 7.80 10.00 3.41
N ARG A 246 6.85 9.07 3.22
CA ARG A 246 6.00 9.02 2.01
C ARG A 246 5.22 10.32 1.82
N ALA A 247 4.63 10.85 2.89
CA ALA A 247 3.87 12.10 2.84
C ALA A 247 4.76 13.30 2.46
N GLN A 248 5.97 13.41 3.04
CA GLN A 248 6.90 14.50 2.72
C GLN A 248 7.46 14.39 1.30
N LEU A 249 7.81 13.17 0.86
CA LEU A 249 8.31 12.94 -0.51
C LEU A 249 7.25 13.31 -1.57
N ARG A 250 5.96 13.02 -1.32
CA ARG A 250 4.87 13.45 -2.20
C ARG A 250 4.72 14.96 -2.32
N ARG A 251 5.09 15.69 -1.25
CA ARG A 251 5.14 17.17 -1.24
C ARG A 251 6.41 17.72 -1.90
N GLY A 252 7.28 16.87 -2.45
CA GLY A 252 8.50 17.28 -3.14
C GLY A 252 9.71 17.53 -2.23
N ALA A 253 9.63 17.27 -0.92
CA ALA A 253 10.72 17.52 0.01
C ALA A 253 12.01 16.76 -0.39
N PRO A 254 13.21 17.36 -0.19
CA PRO A 254 14.48 16.73 -0.48
C PRO A 254 14.68 15.46 0.34
N ILE A 255 15.20 14.39 -0.28
CA ILE A 255 15.32 13.07 0.37
C ILE A 255 16.21 13.12 1.64
N ALA A 256 17.26 13.93 1.62
CA ALA A 256 18.16 14.09 2.75
C ALA A 256 17.44 14.70 3.96
N ASP A 257 16.67 15.77 3.74
CA ASP A 257 15.90 16.44 4.76
C ASP A 257 14.82 15.53 5.33
N VAL A 258 14.08 14.83 4.45
CA VAL A 258 13.08 13.85 4.85
C VAL A 258 13.67 12.74 5.72
N ALA A 259 14.91 12.32 5.47
CA ALA A 259 15.57 11.31 6.30
C ALA A 259 15.76 11.80 7.75
N LEU A 260 16.26 13.00 7.92
CA LEU A 260 16.51 13.60 9.24
C LEU A 260 15.18 13.92 9.95
N ASP A 261 14.25 14.55 9.26
CA ASP A 261 12.94 14.94 9.78
C ASP A 261 12.10 13.72 10.21
N ALA A 262 12.23 12.61 9.50
CA ALA A 262 11.56 11.35 9.86
C ALA A 262 12.28 10.59 11.00
N GLY A 263 13.41 11.09 11.52
CA GLY A 263 14.17 10.47 12.61
C GLY A 263 15.06 9.31 12.18
N PHE A 264 15.46 9.22 10.89
CA PHE A 264 16.49 8.30 10.43
C PHE A 264 17.88 8.90 10.69
N ALA A 265 18.89 8.05 10.90
CA ALA A 265 20.24 8.49 11.13
C ALA A 265 20.84 9.27 9.94
N ASP A 266 20.50 8.85 8.73
CA ASP A 266 20.97 9.41 7.46
C ASP A 266 20.08 8.99 6.28
N GLN A 267 20.36 9.58 5.12
CA GLN A 267 19.67 9.27 3.87
C GLN A 267 19.82 7.79 3.46
N ALA A 268 20.97 7.17 3.70
CA ALA A 268 21.21 5.78 3.33
C ALA A 268 20.37 4.84 4.20
N HIS A 269 20.20 5.15 5.49
CA HIS A 269 19.32 4.42 6.40
C HIS A 269 17.86 4.52 5.94
N LEU A 270 17.37 5.72 5.63
CA LEU A 270 16.05 5.91 5.04
C LEU A 270 15.92 5.06 3.76
N GLN A 271 16.87 5.16 2.82
CA GLN A 271 16.78 4.50 1.52
C GLN A 271 16.69 2.97 1.65
N ARG A 272 17.52 2.35 2.50
CA ARG A 272 17.47 0.90 2.77
C ARG A 272 16.14 0.49 3.38
N THR A 273 15.67 1.25 4.37
CA THR A 273 14.41 0.95 5.08
C THR A 273 13.20 1.16 4.18
N PHE A 274 13.18 2.25 3.43
CA PHE A 274 12.12 2.58 2.48
C PHE A 274 11.99 1.49 1.41
N LYS A 275 13.13 1.07 0.79
CA LYS A 275 13.13 0.00 -0.21
C LYS A 275 12.57 -1.32 0.36
N ARG A 276 12.88 -1.64 1.62
CA ARG A 276 12.40 -2.86 2.29
C ARG A 276 10.89 -2.85 2.56
N LEU A 277 10.31 -1.69 2.88
CA LEU A 277 8.89 -1.57 3.23
C LEU A 277 8.01 -1.16 2.05
N VAL A 278 8.54 -0.41 1.08
CA VAL A 278 7.81 0.13 -0.06
C VAL A 278 8.18 -0.56 -1.37
N ALA A 279 9.26 -1.36 -1.38
CA ALA A 279 9.86 -2.02 -2.56
C ALA A 279 10.24 -1.05 -3.71
N ALA A 280 10.39 0.23 -3.39
CA ALA A 280 10.88 1.30 -4.26
C ALA A 280 11.89 2.14 -3.49
N THR A 281 12.78 2.84 -4.19
CA THR A 281 13.62 3.85 -3.54
C THR A 281 12.81 5.13 -3.30
N PRO A 282 13.20 5.99 -2.33
CA PRO A 282 12.57 7.29 -2.14
C PRO A 282 12.51 8.13 -3.43
N GLY A 283 13.59 8.08 -4.26
CA GLY A 283 13.62 8.77 -5.56
C GLY A 283 12.58 8.24 -6.55
N GLN A 284 12.44 6.92 -6.66
CA GLN A 284 11.41 6.29 -7.50
C GLN A 284 10.00 6.56 -7.00
N TYR A 285 9.83 6.75 -5.70
CA TYR A 285 8.53 7.03 -5.09
C TYR A 285 8.11 8.50 -5.27
N ARG A 286 9.08 9.42 -5.28
CA ARG A 286 8.84 10.87 -5.41
C ARG A 286 8.44 11.28 -6.84
N CYS A 287 8.94 10.56 -7.87
CA CYS A 287 8.68 10.84 -9.28
C CYS A 287 7.24 10.53 -9.68
#